data_546a1627787f09ae9657bfcc9a306b72
#
_entry.id   546a1627787f09ae9657bfcc9a306b72
#
_cell.length_a   1.000
_cell.length_b   1.000
_cell.length_c   1.000
_cell.angle_alpha   90.00
_cell.angle_beta   90.00
_cell.angle_gamma   90.00
#
_symmetry.space_group_name_H-M   'P 1'
#
loop_
_entity.id
_entity.type
_entity.pdbx_description
1 polymer ?
#
loop_
_entity_poly.entity_id
_entity_poly.type
_entity_poly.pdbx_seq_one_letter_code
_entity_poly.pdbx_strand_id
1 'polypeptide(L)'
;MDQFLLELKFLRDVVSYYDREPIERYNIAPSTRVHIMRGAEDGLHINAVKWGWAPFWAKGKRPDPINARVETVATGKFFKQLWPNGRAIVPANGWYEWVKDPADPKKKQPYYIRLKGEAPMFFAGLAQVHEDLEPHEGDGFVIITDASDEGMVDIHDRRPVVLGPEEAREWLEPDLPAERAEELARHGRAVADFEWYAVGREVGNVRNHGPDLIAPLDKAS
;
A
#
# COMPACT_ATOMS: atom_id res chain seq x y z
N MET A 1 1.95 0.22 14.09
CA MET A 1 1.60 1.62 13.78
C MET A 1 2.58 2.59 14.40
N ASP A 2 2.90 2.50 15.67
CA ASP A 2 3.81 3.46 16.35
C ASP A 2 5.18 3.63 15.68
N GLN A 3 5.78 2.55 15.18
CA GLN A 3 7.03 2.63 14.44
C GLN A 3 6.91 3.52 13.19
N PHE A 4 5.80 3.42 12.45
CA PHE A 4 5.55 4.25 11.27
C PHE A 4 5.36 5.73 11.64
N LEU A 5 4.65 6.01 12.73
CA LEU A 5 4.46 7.36 13.24
C LEU A 5 5.78 8.00 13.71
N LEU A 6 6.64 7.22 14.35
CA LEU A 6 7.98 7.67 14.74
C LEU A 6 8.83 8.07 13.55
N GLU A 7 8.86 7.25 12.50
CA GLU A 7 9.59 7.53 11.26
C GLU A 7 9.06 8.78 10.55
N LEU A 8 7.74 8.98 10.52
CA LEU A 8 7.12 10.15 9.95
C LEU A 8 7.25 11.41 10.82
N LYS A 9 7.74 11.30 12.07
CA LYS A 9 7.84 12.41 13.03
C LYS A 9 6.50 13.11 13.34
N PHE A 10 5.39 12.42 13.19
CA PHE A 10 4.03 12.90 13.47
C PHE A 10 3.60 12.67 14.93
N LEU A 11 4.49 12.79 15.89
CA LEU A 11 4.21 12.43 17.30
C LEU A 11 3.21 13.37 18.03
N ARG A 12 2.91 14.53 17.45
CA ARG A 12 2.11 15.55 18.15
C ARG A 12 0.68 15.71 17.64
N ASP A 13 0.42 15.38 16.40
CA ASP A 13 -0.79 15.81 15.69
C ASP A 13 -1.61 14.61 15.17
N VAL A 14 -1.59 13.49 15.88
CA VAL A 14 -2.41 12.33 15.53
C VAL A 14 -3.81 12.52 16.10
N VAL A 15 -4.73 12.92 15.26
CA VAL A 15 -6.17 12.93 15.54
C VAL A 15 -6.69 11.56 15.10
N SER A 16 -6.60 10.55 15.94
CA SER A 16 -6.99 9.22 15.49
C SER A 16 -7.87 8.47 16.48
N TYR A 17 -8.70 7.61 15.90
CA TYR A 17 -9.44 6.55 16.57
C TYR A 17 -8.70 5.21 16.54
N TYR A 18 -7.39 5.25 16.39
CA TYR A 18 -6.54 4.08 16.51
C TYR A 18 -6.29 3.80 18.00
N ASP A 19 -6.68 2.62 18.45
CA ASP A 19 -6.59 2.17 19.86
C ASP A 19 -5.15 1.84 20.31
N ARG A 20 -4.15 2.03 19.42
CA ARG A 20 -2.73 1.72 19.62
C ARG A 20 -2.40 0.25 19.87
N GLU A 21 -3.34 -0.65 19.63
CA GLU A 21 -3.04 -2.08 19.66
C GLU A 21 -2.11 -2.48 18.48
N PRO A 22 -1.16 -3.39 18.70
CA PRO A 22 -0.30 -3.88 17.64
C PRO A 22 -1.10 -4.48 16.47
N ILE A 23 -0.79 -4.06 15.25
CA ILE A 23 -1.40 -4.62 14.05
C ILE A 23 -0.53 -5.76 13.55
N GLU A 24 -0.79 -6.97 14.05
CA GLU A 24 -0.06 -8.18 13.68
C GLU A 24 -0.77 -8.93 12.55
N ARG A 25 -0.76 -8.34 11.35
CA ARG A 25 -1.44 -8.89 10.17
C ARG A 25 -0.42 -9.21 9.08
N TYR A 26 -0.13 -10.49 8.89
CA TYR A 26 0.90 -10.99 7.96
C TYR A 26 0.34 -11.40 6.58
N ASN A 27 -0.98 -11.42 6.41
CA ASN A 27 -1.63 -11.80 5.14
C ASN A 27 -2.88 -10.96 4.90
N ILE A 28 -2.66 -9.68 4.57
CA ILE A 28 -3.75 -8.75 4.28
C ILE A 28 -4.20 -8.94 2.84
N ALA A 29 -5.46 -9.33 2.67
CA ALA A 29 -6.06 -9.52 1.36
C ALA A 29 -6.84 -8.29 0.89
N PRO A 30 -6.97 -8.07 -0.42
CA PRO A 30 -7.91 -7.11 -0.99
C PRO A 30 -9.33 -7.28 -0.43
N SER A 31 -10.08 -6.20 -0.44
CA SER A 31 -11.45 -6.08 0.11
C SER A 31 -11.55 -6.18 1.64
N THR A 32 -10.45 -6.36 2.36
CA THR A 32 -10.43 -6.24 3.82
C THR A 32 -10.17 -4.78 4.25
N ARG A 33 -10.49 -4.46 5.52
CA ARG A 33 -10.18 -3.14 6.08
C ARG A 33 -8.74 -3.10 6.55
N VAL A 34 -8.05 -2.02 6.20
CA VAL A 34 -6.63 -1.77 6.49
C VAL A 34 -6.50 -0.36 7.05
N HIS A 35 -5.66 -0.18 8.06
CA HIS A 35 -5.34 1.15 8.56
C HIS A 35 -4.48 1.91 7.56
N ILE A 36 -4.97 3.08 7.18
CA ILE A 36 -4.27 4.05 6.32
C ILE A 36 -4.08 5.36 7.08
N MET A 37 -3.12 6.16 6.66
CA MET A 37 -2.83 7.49 7.20
C MET A 37 -3.27 8.55 6.18
N ARG A 38 -3.94 9.60 6.65
CA ARG A 38 -4.34 10.75 5.82
C ARG A 38 -4.01 12.04 6.57
N GLY A 39 -3.51 13.03 5.84
CA GLY A 39 -3.35 14.38 6.38
C GLY A 39 -4.66 15.16 6.24
N ALA A 40 -4.95 15.99 7.24
CA ALA A 40 -6.04 16.95 7.26
C ALA A 40 -5.58 18.24 7.97
N GLU A 41 -6.37 19.31 7.91
CA GLU A 41 -6.04 20.59 8.54
C GLU A 41 -5.82 20.47 10.06
N ASP A 42 -6.54 19.58 10.71
CA ASP A 42 -6.48 19.33 12.15
C ASP A 42 -5.40 18.30 12.55
N GLY A 43 -4.71 17.68 11.58
CA GLY A 43 -3.62 16.75 11.85
C GLY A 43 -3.67 15.45 11.04
N LEU A 44 -3.04 14.41 11.56
CA LEU A 44 -2.95 13.09 10.95
C LEU A 44 -4.10 12.20 11.40
N HIS A 45 -4.87 11.71 10.46
CA HIS A 45 -5.95 10.75 10.69
C HIS A 45 -5.52 9.33 10.33
N ILE A 46 -5.81 8.36 11.20
CA ILE A 46 -5.62 6.93 10.96
C ILE A 46 -7.00 6.28 10.89
N ASN A 47 -7.35 5.77 9.72
CA ASN A 47 -8.65 5.18 9.46
C ASN A 47 -8.52 3.74 8.98
N ALA A 48 -9.36 2.84 9.50
CA ALA A 48 -9.49 1.49 8.95
C ALA A 48 -10.44 1.53 7.75
N VAL A 49 -9.90 1.39 6.52
CA VAL A 49 -10.62 1.58 5.26
C VAL A 49 -10.51 0.34 4.38
N LYS A 50 -11.52 0.05 3.58
CA LYS A 50 -11.54 -1.08 2.65
C LYS A 50 -10.44 -0.91 1.58
N TRP A 51 -9.63 -1.94 1.39
CA TRP A 51 -8.69 -1.98 0.26
C TRP A 51 -9.42 -2.37 -1.02
N GLY A 52 -9.67 -1.39 -1.85
CA GLY A 52 -10.44 -1.44 -3.08
C GLY A 52 -11.43 -0.28 -3.14
N TRP A 53 -11.40 0.47 -4.23
CA TRP A 53 -12.27 1.61 -4.45
C TRP A 53 -12.68 1.76 -5.90
N ALA A 54 -13.92 2.16 -6.12
CA ALA A 54 -14.45 2.53 -7.43
C ALA A 54 -15.35 3.74 -7.32
N PRO A 55 -15.35 4.64 -8.33
CA PRO A 55 -16.30 5.73 -8.38
C PRO A 55 -17.73 5.19 -8.50
N PHE A 56 -18.71 5.95 -8.01
CA PHE A 56 -20.12 5.55 -7.94
C PHE A 56 -20.65 4.96 -9.25
N TRP A 57 -20.33 5.57 -10.39
CA TRP A 57 -20.80 5.13 -11.72
C TRP A 57 -20.21 3.79 -12.17
N ALA A 58 -19.14 3.29 -11.55
CA ALA A 58 -18.47 2.03 -11.89
C ALA A 58 -18.73 0.91 -10.88
N LYS A 59 -19.31 1.21 -9.72
CA LYS A 59 -19.61 0.22 -8.68
C LYS A 59 -20.50 -0.91 -9.19
N GLY A 60 -20.19 -2.12 -8.74
CA GLY A 60 -20.97 -3.33 -9.06
C GLY A 60 -20.81 -3.86 -10.49
N LYS A 61 -20.10 -3.15 -11.39
CA LYS A 61 -19.88 -3.59 -12.78
C LYS A 61 -18.70 -4.54 -12.93
N ARG A 62 -17.76 -4.46 -12.01
CA ARG A 62 -16.55 -5.29 -11.90
C ARG A 62 -16.05 -5.21 -10.46
N PRO A 63 -15.13 -6.11 -10.04
CA PRO A 63 -14.45 -5.94 -8.75
C PRO A 63 -13.80 -4.56 -8.65
N ASP A 64 -13.87 -3.96 -7.45
CA ASP A 64 -13.24 -2.67 -7.22
C ASP A 64 -11.72 -2.78 -7.43
N PRO A 65 -11.10 -1.88 -8.18
CA PRO A 65 -9.65 -1.81 -8.29
C PRO A 65 -9.00 -1.64 -6.92
N ILE A 66 -7.89 -2.34 -6.73
CA ILE A 66 -7.07 -2.26 -5.52
C ILE A 66 -5.81 -1.40 -5.75
N ASN A 67 -5.47 -1.17 -7.02
CA ASN A 67 -4.31 -0.40 -7.45
C ASN A 67 -4.70 0.66 -8.48
N ALA A 68 -3.92 1.74 -8.51
CA ALA A 68 -3.99 2.79 -9.52
C ALA A 68 -2.60 2.98 -10.16
N ARG A 69 -2.53 3.04 -11.48
CA ARG A 69 -1.26 3.24 -12.20
C ARG A 69 -0.82 4.70 -12.12
N VAL A 70 0.44 4.94 -11.74
CA VAL A 70 0.99 6.30 -11.64
C VAL A 70 0.87 7.10 -12.95
N GLU A 71 0.97 6.44 -14.09
CA GLU A 71 0.93 7.07 -15.41
C GLU A 71 -0.43 7.73 -15.71
N THR A 72 -1.49 7.30 -15.06
CA THR A 72 -2.86 7.75 -15.37
C THR A 72 -3.67 8.16 -14.14
N VAL A 73 -3.14 8.02 -12.94
CA VAL A 73 -3.90 8.23 -11.69
C VAL A 73 -4.41 9.67 -11.56
N ALA A 74 -3.60 10.66 -11.93
CA ALA A 74 -3.95 12.08 -11.82
C ALA A 74 -4.97 12.54 -12.87
N THR A 75 -4.93 11.97 -14.08
CA THR A 75 -5.72 12.46 -15.23
C THR A 75 -6.82 11.52 -15.67
N GLY A 76 -6.68 10.23 -15.39
CA GLY A 76 -7.61 9.20 -15.80
C GLY A 76 -8.98 9.34 -15.16
N LYS A 77 -10.04 9.17 -15.93
CA LYS A 77 -11.45 9.33 -15.53
C LYS A 77 -11.78 8.59 -14.21
N PHE A 78 -11.09 7.51 -13.91
CA PHE A 78 -11.41 6.64 -12.79
C PHE A 78 -10.97 7.23 -11.43
N PHE A 79 -9.74 7.75 -11.34
CA PHE A 79 -9.14 8.18 -10.07
C PHE A 79 -8.92 9.69 -9.95
N LYS A 80 -9.05 10.45 -11.04
CA LYS A 80 -8.77 11.88 -11.02
C LYS A 80 -9.54 12.68 -9.96
N GLN A 81 -10.71 12.20 -9.54
CA GLN A 81 -11.50 12.87 -8.50
C GLN A 81 -10.90 12.69 -7.09
N LEU A 82 -10.12 11.63 -6.86
CA LEU A 82 -9.41 11.41 -5.60
C LEU A 82 -8.07 12.16 -5.55
N TRP A 83 -7.50 12.46 -6.72
CA TRP A 83 -6.14 12.99 -6.81
C TRP A 83 -5.89 14.24 -5.98
N PRO A 84 -6.75 15.28 -5.98
CA PRO A 84 -6.50 16.51 -5.25
C PRO A 84 -6.45 16.33 -3.73
N ASN A 85 -7.41 15.57 -3.17
CA ASN A 85 -7.66 15.56 -1.73
C ASN A 85 -7.70 14.15 -1.11
N GLY A 86 -7.51 13.12 -1.90
CA GLY A 86 -7.59 11.73 -1.44
C GLY A 86 -6.26 11.09 -1.09
N ARG A 87 -5.17 11.85 -1.03
CA ARG A 87 -3.85 11.28 -0.75
C ARG A 87 -3.82 10.59 0.60
N ALA A 88 -3.23 9.40 0.61
CA ALA A 88 -3.10 8.57 1.78
C ALA A 88 -1.79 7.80 1.76
N ILE A 89 -1.33 7.38 2.92
CA ILE A 89 -0.22 6.44 3.08
C ILE A 89 -0.76 5.12 3.63
N VAL A 90 -0.34 4.03 3.01
CA VAL A 90 -0.59 2.67 3.50
C VAL A 90 0.69 2.15 4.14
N PRO A 91 0.76 2.08 5.48
CA PRO A 91 1.94 1.56 6.17
C PRO A 91 2.03 0.05 5.99
N ALA A 92 3.21 -0.45 5.65
CA ALA A 92 3.48 -1.87 5.46
C ALA A 92 4.92 -2.24 5.83
N ASN A 93 5.13 -3.52 6.17
CA ASN A 93 6.47 -4.07 6.36
C ASN A 93 6.94 -4.87 5.14
N GLY A 94 6.02 -5.22 4.22
CA GLY A 94 6.31 -5.94 2.99
C GLY A 94 5.05 -6.19 2.17
N TRP A 95 5.25 -6.78 1.01
CA TRP A 95 4.15 -7.28 0.18
C TRP A 95 4.54 -8.60 -0.48
N TYR A 96 3.55 -9.29 -1.03
CA TYR A 96 3.76 -10.56 -1.72
C TYR A 96 3.54 -10.41 -3.21
N GLU A 97 4.37 -11.13 -3.98
CA GLU A 97 4.19 -11.34 -5.42
C GLU A 97 4.30 -12.81 -5.76
N TRP A 98 3.68 -13.23 -6.85
CA TRP A 98 3.61 -14.63 -7.26
C TRP A 98 4.24 -14.84 -8.63
N VAL A 99 5.40 -15.49 -8.63
CA VAL A 99 6.12 -15.87 -9.85
C VAL A 99 5.63 -17.21 -10.35
N LYS A 100 5.33 -17.32 -11.64
CA LYS A 100 4.98 -18.59 -12.25
C LYS A 100 6.18 -19.53 -12.23
N ASP A 101 5.95 -20.79 -11.82
CA ASP A 101 6.97 -21.83 -11.90
C ASP A 101 7.29 -22.10 -13.39
N PRO A 102 8.56 -22.00 -13.84
CA PRO A 102 8.91 -22.27 -15.23
C PRO A 102 8.59 -23.71 -15.68
N ALA A 103 8.66 -24.67 -14.74
CA ALA A 103 8.40 -26.07 -15.01
C ALA A 103 6.90 -26.41 -14.99
N ASP A 104 6.09 -25.68 -14.26
CA ASP A 104 4.65 -25.86 -14.17
C ASP A 104 3.93 -24.51 -14.01
N PRO A 105 3.49 -23.88 -15.13
CA PRO A 105 2.84 -22.56 -15.08
C PRO A 105 1.54 -22.50 -14.26
N LYS A 106 0.97 -23.64 -13.87
CA LYS A 106 -0.18 -23.71 -12.96
C LYS A 106 0.22 -23.47 -11.51
N LYS A 107 1.49 -23.68 -11.19
CA LYS A 107 2.04 -23.41 -9.87
C LYS A 107 2.67 -22.02 -9.85
N LYS A 108 2.50 -21.36 -8.72
CA LYS A 108 3.12 -20.07 -8.46
C LYS A 108 3.93 -20.17 -7.17
N GLN A 109 5.12 -19.58 -7.21
CA GLN A 109 5.96 -19.41 -6.03
C GLN A 109 5.74 -18.02 -5.47
N PRO A 110 5.24 -17.85 -4.24
CA PRO A 110 5.16 -16.55 -3.60
C PRO A 110 6.53 -16.08 -3.14
N TYR A 111 6.75 -14.79 -3.31
CA TYR A 111 7.90 -14.05 -2.79
C TYR A 111 7.41 -12.98 -1.84
N TYR A 112 8.11 -12.79 -0.74
CA TYR A 112 7.94 -11.65 0.14
C TYR A 112 8.98 -10.61 -0.18
N ILE A 113 8.56 -9.36 -0.35
CA ILE A 113 9.39 -8.23 -0.74
C ILE A 113 9.34 -7.21 0.37
N ARG A 114 10.49 -6.71 0.82
CA ARG A 114 10.63 -5.71 1.87
C ARG A 114 11.80 -4.77 1.63
N LEU A 115 11.88 -3.67 2.36
CA LEU A 115 13.09 -2.85 2.39
C LEU A 115 14.23 -3.61 3.09
N LYS A 116 15.45 -3.43 2.61
CA LYS A 116 16.66 -3.90 3.29
C LYS A 116 16.75 -3.30 4.70
N GLY A 117 17.17 -4.10 5.67
CA GLY A 117 17.24 -3.66 7.06
C GLY A 117 15.88 -3.58 7.78
N GLU A 118 14.82 -4.15 7.18
CA GLU A 118 13.48 -4.26 7.80
C GLU A 118 12.82 -2.91 8.14
N ALA A 119 13.21 -1.83 7.43
CA ALA A 119 12.62 -0.53 7.62
C ALA A 119 11.13 -0.54 7.23
N PRO A 120 10.28 0.26 7.91
CA PRO A 120 8.88 0.40 7.55
C PRO A 120 8.73 1.04 6.17
N MET A 121 7.70 0.65 5.45
CA MET A 121 7.38 1.15 4.12
C MET A 121 6.12 2.01 4.13
N PHE A 122 6.12 3.03 3.29
CA PHE A 122 5.04 3.99 3.11
C PHE A 122 4.55 3.92 1.68
N PHE A 123 3.52 3.09 1.41
CA PHE A 123 2.95 3.02 0.07
C PHE A 123 2.11 4.26 -0.20
N ALA A 124 2.39 4.96 -1.29
CA ALA A 124 1.54 6.03 -1.78
C ALA A 124 0.18 5.45 -2.20
N GLY A 125 -0.89 6.05 -1.73
CA GLY A 125 -2.24 5.64 -2.02
C GLY A 125 -3.19 6.81 -2.21
N LEU A 126 -4.38 6.49 -2.68
CA LEU A 126 -5.52 7.39 -2.72
C LEU A 126 -6.70 6.76 -2.03
N ALA A 127 -7.43 7.53 -1.25
CA ALA A 127 -8.58 7.08 -0.48
C ALA A 127 -9.76 8.05 -0.59
N GLN A 128 -10.95 7.51 -0.49
CA GLN A 128 -12.16 8.24 -0.11
C GLN A 128 -12.56 7.76 1.27
N VAL A 129 -12.69 8.69 2.19
CA VAL A 129 -13.11 8.42 3.58
C VAL A 129 -14.05 9.53 4.00
N HIS A 130 -15.21 9.18 4.55
CA HIS A 130 -16.12 10.16 5.14
C HIS A 130 -15.59 10.65 6.49
N GLU A 131 -15.95 11.87 6.85
CA GLU A 131 -15.43 12.53 8.07
C GLU A 131 -16.05 11.98 9.35
N ASP A 132 -17.29 11.49 9.25
CA ASP A 132 -17.97 10.87 10.36
C ASP A 132 -17.49 9.43 10.54
N LEU A 133 -16.56 9.11 11.13
CA LEU A 133 -15.90 7.86 11.56
C LEU A 133 -16.64 6.53 11.31
N GLU A 134 -17.89 6.56 10.86
CA GLU A 134 -18.66 5.39 10.51
C GLU A 134 -18.27 4.88 9.11
N PRO A 135 -18.23 3.56 8.92
CA PRO A 135 -17.90 2.98 7.61
C PRO A 135 -19.00 3.28 6.58
N HIS A 136 -18.68 4.05 5.55
CA HIS A 136 -19.57 4.29 4.43
C HIS A 136 -19.33 3.35 3.27
N GLU A 137 -20.39 3.01 2.54
CA GLU A 137 -20.29 2.17 1.34
C GLU A 137 -19.39 2.78 0.25
N GLY A 138 -19.24 4.13 0.27
CA GLY A 138 -18.36 4.87 -0.63
C GLY A 138 -16.86 4.82 -0.27
N ASP A 139 -16.54 4.42 0.95
CA ASP A 139 -15.17 4.42 1.45
C ASP A 139 -14.34 3.32 0.83
N GLY A 140 -13.09 3.65 0.59
CA GLY A 140 -12.12 2.71 0.07
C GLY A 140 -10.81 3.39 -0.30
N PHE A 141 -9.78 2.59 -0.51
CA PHE A 141 -8.49 3.09 -0.98
C PHE A 141 -7.89 2.20 -2.05
N VAL A 142 -6.95 2.77 -2.79
CA VAL A 142 -6.10 2.08 -3.77
C VAL A 142 -4.64 2.42 -3.51
N ILE A 143 -3.74 1.49 -3.84
CA ILE A 143 -2.30 1.70 -3.81
C ILE A 143 -1.85 2.18 -5.19
N ILE A 144 -1.03 3.23 -5.24
CA ILE A 144 -0.42 3.68 -6.48
C ILE A 144 0.72 2.72 -6.84
N THR A 145 0.76 2.30 -8.10
CA THR A 145 1.78 1.40 -8.61
C THR A 145 2.52 2.01 -9.79
N ASP A 146 3.81 1.70 -9.87
CA ASP A 146 4.69 2.06 -10.98
C ASP A 146 5.21 0.80 -11.68
N ALA A 147 5.82 0.96 -12.84
CA ALA A 147 6.53 -0.12 -13.52
C ALA A 147 7.68 -0.63 -12.65
N SER A 148 7.88 -1.94 -12.65
CA SER A 148 9.08 -2.54 -12.07
C SER A 148 10.25 -2.40 -13.05
N ASP A 149 11.45 -2.29 -12.51
CA ASP A 149 12.70 -2.24 -13.25
C ASP A 149 13.74 -3.20 -12.63
N GLU A 150 14.89 -3.33 -13.24
CA GLU A 150 15.99 -4.21 -12.82
C GLU A 150 15.50 -5.64 -12.51
N GLY A 151 16.09 -6.30 -11.51
CA GLY A 151 15.75 -7.69 -11.15
C GLY A 151 14.34 -7.89 -10.61
N MET A 152 13.65 -6.84 -10.17
CA MET A 152 12.28 -6.96 -9.66
C MET A 152 11.27 -7.20 -10.79
N VAL A 153 11.57 -6.84 -12.03
CA VAL A 153 10.71 -7.13 -13.19
C VAL A 153 10.50 -8.64 -13.39
N ASP A 154 11.46 -9.46 -13.00
CA ASP A 154 11.36 -10.92 -13.04
C ASP A 154 10.35 -11.48 -12.05
N ILE A 155 10.03 -10.70 -11.00
CA ILE A 155 9.01 -11.04 -10.00
C ILE A 155 7.64 -10.57 -10.45
N HIS A 156 7.53 -9.29 -10.81
CA HIS A 156 6.29 -8.70 -11.32
C HIS A 156 6.60 -7.42 -12.11
N ASP A 157 5.82 -7.13 -13.17
CA ASP A 157 5.96 -5.94 -14.02
C ASP A 157 5.53 -4.63 -13.36
N ARG A 158 4.87 -4.71 -12.20
CA ARG A 158 4.40 -3.56 -11.40
C ARG A 158 4.79 -3.73 -9.95
N ARG A 159 5.07 -2.60 -9.28
CA ARG A 159 5.34 -2.55 -7.84
C ARG A 159 4.60 -1.38 -7.19
N PRO A 160 4.32 -1.41 -5.88
CA PRO A 160 3.84 -0.24 -5.14
C PRO A 160 4.85 0.90 -5.23
N VAL A 161 4.34 2.14 -5.30
CA VAL A 161 5.17 3.33 -5.09
C VAL A 161 5.45 3.43 -3.60
N VAL A 162 6.69 3.19 -3.20
CA VAL A 162 7.15 3.27 -1.82
C VAL A 162 7.89 4.58 -1.63
N LEU A 163 7.40 5.43 -0.74
CA LEU A 163 8.01 6.72 -0.42
C LEU A 163 8.99 6.58 0.76
N GLY A 164 10.00 7.42 0.81
CA GLY A 164 10.79 7.61 2.02
C GLY A 164 9.98 8.34 3.11
N PRO A 165 10.45 8.38 4.37
CA PRO A 165 9.71 9.00 5.46
C PRO A 165 9.42 10.50 5.23
N GLU A 166 10.34 11.24 4.63
CA GLU A 166 10.18 12.67 4.34
C GLU A 166 9.18 12.89 3.21
N GLU A 167 9.30 12.13 2.12
CA GLU A 167 8.37 12.18 0.99
C GLU A 167 6.96 11.71 1.40
N ALA A 168 6.85 10.71 2.28
CA ALA A 168 5.58 10.24 2.78
C ALA A 168 4.88 11.28 3.66
N ARG A 169 5.64 12.03 4.46
CA ARG A 169 5.11 13.18 5.22
C ARG A 169 4.63 14.28 4.29
N GLU A 170 5.46 14.65 3.30
CA GLU A 170 5.08 15.65 2.29
C GLU A 170 3.84 15.22 1.50
N TRP A 171 3.74 13.93 1.14
CA TRP A 171 2.56 13.36 0.48
C TRP A 171 1.26 13.58 1.24
N LEU A 172 1.34 13.62 2.56
CA LEU A 172 0.19 13.81 3.46
C LEU A 172 -0.15 15.29 3.72
N GLU A 173 0.65 16.25 3.24
CA GLU A 173 0.34 17.67 3.39
C GLU A 173 -0.95 18.01 2.62
N PRO A 174 -1.98 18.60 3.28
CA PRO A 174 -3.25 18.91 2.62
C PRO A 174 -3.08 19.81 1.38
N ASP A 175 -2.21 20.81 1.47
CA ASP A 175 -1.97 21.83 0.44
C ASP A 175 -0.87 21.47 -0.56
N LEU A 176 -0.46 20.20 -0.64
CA LEU A 176 0.59 19.78 -1.56
C LEU A 176 0.20 20.09 -3.00
N PRO A 177 1.00 20.88 -3.77
CA PRO A 177 0.73 21.16 -5.16
C PRO A 177 0.63 19.89 -6.03
N ALA A 178 -0.27 19.91 -7.01
CA ALA A 178 -0.53 18.75 -7.87
C ALA A 178 0.72 18.28 -8.61
N GLU A 179 1.54 19.20 -9.12
CA GLU A 179 2.80 18.92 -9.80
C GLU A 179 3.79 18.22 -8.87
N ARG A 180 3.87 18.66 -7.61
CA ARG A 180 4.74 18.04 -6.62
C ARG A 180 4.24 16.64 -6.21
N ALA A 181 2.92 16.47 -6.09
CA ALA A 181 2.34 15.15 -5.85
C ALA A 181 2.65 14.17 -7.00
N GLU A 182 2.59 14.63 -8.27
CA GLU A 182 2.98 13.79 -9.41
C GLU A 182 4.47 13.44 -9.39
N GLU A 183 5.33 14.38 -9.03
CA GLU A 183 6.76 14.14 -8.88
C GLU A 183 7.04 13.08 -7.81
N LEU A 184 6.46 13.21 -6.61
CA LEU A 184 6.61 12.23 -5.54
C LEU A 184 6.11 10.84 -5.96
N ALA A 185 4.96 10.77 -6.63
CA ALA A 185 4.41 9.49 -7.10
C ALA A 185 5.27 8.79 -8.15
N ARG A 186 6.09 9.54 -8.92
CA ARG A 186 7.00 9.00 -9.94
C ARG A 186 8.41 8.68 -9.43
N HIS A 187 8.76 9.12 -8.24
CA HIS A 187 10.11 9.00 -7.67
C HIS A 187 10.09 8.21 -6.36
N GLY A 188 9.44 7.05 -6.35
CA GLY A 188 9.50 6.13 -5.23
C GLY A 188 10.90 5.54 -5.03
N ARG A 189 11.07 4.79 -3.94
CA ARG A 189 12.31 4.07 -3.60
C ARG A 189 12.83 3.24 -4.78
N ALA A 190 14.14 3.27 -5.00
CA ALA A 190 14.79 2.48 -6.05
C ALA A 190 14.69 0.97 -5.75
N VAL A 191 14.72 0.13 -6.80
CA VAL A 191 14.70 -1.33 -6.65
C VAL A 191 15.86 -1.83 -5.79
N ALA A 192 17.01 -1.18 -5.88
CA ALA A 192 18.19 -1.52 -5.08
C ALA A 192 17.98 -1.40 -3.56
N ASP A 193 16.96 -0.68 -3.09
CA ASP A 193 16.62 -0.57 -1.67
C ASP A 193 15.88 -1.80 -1.13
N PHE A 194 15.38 -2.66 -2.01
CA PHE A 194 14.57 -3.81 -1.64
C PHE A 194 15.37 -5.11 -1.65
N GLU A 195 14.88 -6.05 -0.89
CA GLU A 195 15.24 -7.46 -0.95
C GLU A 195 13.97 -8.30 -1.06
N TRP A 196 14.08 -9.47 -1.67
CA TRP A 196 12.98 -10.42 -1.79
C TRP A 196 13.49 -11.86 -1.71
N TYR A 197 12.63 -12.70 -1.20
CA TYR A 197 12.91 -14.13 -1.05
C TYR A 197 11.64 -14.95 -1.15
N ALA A 198 11.79 -16.20 -1.53
CA ALA A 198 10.68 -17.15 -1.63
C ALA A 198 10.15 -17.48 -0.23
N VAL A 199 8.83 -17.55 -0.09
CA VAL A 199 8.12 -17.95 1.13
C VAL A 199 7.20 -19.13 0.88
N GLY A 200 6.66 -19.70 1.97
CA GLY A 200 5.72 -20.82 1.91
C GLY A 200 4.48 -20.49 1.08
N ARG A 201 3.91 -21.51 0.41
CA ARG A 201 2.70 -21.37 -0.41
C ARG A 201 1.43 -21.16 0.40
N GLU A 202 1.51 -21.33 1.71
CA GLU A 202 0.45 -21.16 2.70
C GLU A 202 -0.11 -19.73 2.67
N VAL A 203 0.69 -18.74 2.29
CA VAL A 203 0.27 -17.34 2.11
C VAL A 203 -0.81 -17.17 1.03
N GLY A 204 -0.90 -18.10 0.08
CA GLY A 204 -1.96 -18.09 -0.93
C GLY A 204 -3.36 -18.35 -0.38
N ASN A 205 -3.49 -18.86 0.84
CA ASN A 205 -4.75 -18.96 1.54
C ASN A 205 -4.93 -17.79 2.50
N VAL A 206 -5.83 -16.89 2.16
CA VAL A 206 -6.12 -15.66 2.95
C VAL A 206 -6.60 -15.91 4.38
N ARG A 207 -6.92 -17.15 4.73
CA ARG A 207 -7.30 -17.54 6.11
C ARG A 207 -6.08 -17.85 6.97
N ASN A 208 -4.92 -18.07 6.37
CA ASN A 208 -3.69 -18.30 7.11
C ASN A 208 -3.15 -16.97 7.65
N HIS A 209 -2.72 -17.01 8.90
CA HIS A 209 -2.21 -15.87 9.64
C HIS A 209 -0.93 -16.26 10.38
N GLY A 210 -0.15 -15.28 10.78
CA GLY A 210 1.03 -15.46 11.62
C GLY A 210 2.34 -15.16 10.93
N PRO A 211 3.40 -14.98 11.74
CA PRO A 211 4.72 -14.54 11.27
C PRO A 211 5.42 -15.57 10.37
N ASP A 212 5.07 -16.85 10.46
CA ASP A 212 5.67 -17.89 9.63
C ASP A 212 5.44 -17.67 8.13
N LEU A 213 4.40 -16.89 7.76
CA LEU A 213 4.08 -16.60 6.37
C LEU A 213 5.14 -15.71 5.68
N ILE A 214 5.94 -14.97 6.44
CA ILE A 214 7.05 -14.16 5.93
C ILE A 214 8.42 -14.82 6.15
N ALA A 215 8.46 -16.03 6.67
CA ALA A 215 9.71 -16.76 6.84
C ALA A 215 10.27 -17.21 5.48
N PRO A 216 11.59 -16.99 5.22
CA PRO A 216 12.22 -17.53 4.01
C PRO A 216 12.04 -19.04 3.91
N LEU A 217 11.78 -19.53 2.71
CA LEU A 217 11.93 -20.98 2.47
C LEU A 217 13.40 -21.32 2.65
N ASP A 218 13.68 -22.31 3.50
CA ASP A 218 15.05 -22.86 3.58
C ASP A 218 15.49 -23.27 2.17
N LYS A 219 16.64 -22.75 1.74
CA LYS A 219 17.27 -23.27 0.54
C LYS A 219 17.53 -24.74 0.84
N ALA A 220 16.77 -25.61 0.20
CA ALA A 220 17.07 -27.05 0.24
C ALA A 220 18.56 -27.22 -0.09
N SER A 221 19.28 -27.72 0.90
CA SER A 221 20.73 -28.00 0.86
C SER A 221 21.03 -29.03 -0.21
#